data_311a16742799fab7285f128f4096b43b
#
_entry.id   311a16742799fab7285f128f4096b43b
#
_cell.length_a   1.000
_cell.length_b   1.000
_cell.length_c   1.000
_cell.angle_alpha   90.00
_cell.angle_beta   90.00
_cell.angle_gamma   90.00
#
_symmetry.space_group_name_H-M   'P 1'
#
loop_
_entity.id
_entity.type
_entity.pdbx_description
1 polymer ?
#
loop_
_entity_poly.entity_id
_entity_poly.type
_entity_poly.pdbx_seq_one_letter_code
_entity_poly.pdbx_strand_id
1 'polypeptide(L)'
;MSTLTVEALKKRYKSRTVVHDVSLSVASGEVIGLLGPNGAGKTTCFYMIVGLVATDAGSIELDGEDLTRMPIHARARLGLSYLPQEASIFRKLSVAQNVQAILELQDIDADEIANRLDALLEDLSISHLRDASAVSLSGGERRRVEIARALATRPRFILLDEPFAGIDPIAVLDIQKIIGFLKEREIGVMITDHNVRETLGICDRAYIINDGRVLASGTPDEIVYNESVRKVYLGEHFRL
;
A
#
# COMPACT_ATOMS: atom_id res chain seq x y z
N MET A 1 1.53 4.09 19.20
CA MET A 1 2.07 3.42 18.00
C MET A 1 1.01 2.45 17.53
N SER A 2 0.45 2.66 16.33
CA SER A 2 -0.59 1.78 15.79
C SER A 2 0.04 0.54 15.14
N THR A 3 -0.68 -0.58 15.13
CA THR A 3 -0.20 -1.83 14.52
C THR A 3 -1.34 -2.50 13.75
N LEU A 4 -1.07 -2.86 12.50
CA LEU A 4 -1.91 -3.76 11.70
C LEU A 4 -1.32 -5.17 11.84
N THR A 5 -2.10 -6.09 12.38
CA THR A 5 -1.70 -7.48 12.62
C THR A 5 -2.54 -8.42 11.77
N VAL A 6 -1.89 -9.41 11.23
CA VAL A 6 -2.49 -10.45 10.38
C VAL A 6 -2.03 -11.79 10.90
N GLU A 7 -2.96 -12.68 11.23
CA GLU A 7 -2.64 -13.99 11.82
C GLU A 7 -3.29 -15.13 11.05
N ALA A 8 -2.48 -16.09 10.69
CA ALA A 8 -2.86 -17.40 10.14
C ALA A 8 -3.88 -17.34 8.98
N LEU A 9 -3.74 -16.32 8.08
CA LEU A 9 -4.67 -16.16 6.95
C LEU A 9 -4.67 -17.38 6.05
N LYS A 10 -5.88 -17.80 5.67
CA LYS A 10 -6.12 -18.89 4.72
C LYS A 10 -7.09 -18.48 3.64
N LYS A 11 -6.80 -18.94 2.40
CA LYS A 11 -7.69 -18.76 1.27
C LYS A 11 -7.64 -19.94 0.33
N ARG A 12 -8.82 -20.45 0.00
CA ARG A 12 -9.04 -21.55 -0.95
C ARG A 12 -9.98 -21.11 -2.06
N TYR A 13 -9.61 -21.38 -3.29
CA TYR A 13 -10.48 -21.22 -4.44
C TYR A 13 -10.81 -22.61 -5.01
N LYS A 14 -12.06 -23.01 -4.93
CA LYS A 14 -12.52 -24.37 -5.34
C LYS A 14 -11.69 -25.47 -4.64
N SER A 15 -10.88 -26.20 -5.39
CA SER A 15 -10.02 -27.28 -4.88
C SER A 15 -8.60 -26.82 -4.50
N ARG A 16 -8.19 -25.61 -4.90
CA ARG A 16 -6.82 -25.12 -4.68
C ARG A 16 -6.75 -24.16 -3.49
N THR A 17 -5.94 -24.47 -2.51
CA THR A 17 -5.55 -23.51 -1.46
C THR A 17 -4.45 -22.64 -2.02
N VAL A 18 -4.61 -21.31 -1.93
CA VAL A 18 -3.68 -20.30 -2.47
C VAL A 18 -2.92 -19.61 -1.35
N VAL A 19 -3.56 -19.44 -0.19
CA VAL A 19 -2.93 -18.96 1.05
C VAL A 19 -3.21 -19.99 2.13
N HIS A 20 -2.13 -20.56 2.70
CA HIS A 20 -2.23 -21.68 3.63
C HIS A 20 -2.13 -21.25 5.09
N ASP A 21 -1.21 -20.32 5.38
CA ASP A 21 -0.93 -19.85 6.73
C ASP A 21 0.02 -18.64 6.60
N VAL A 22 -0.56 -17.45 6.51
CA VAL A 22 0.23 -16.21 6.41
C VAL A 22 -0.04 -15.34 7.61
N SER A 23 1.03 -15.06 8.36
CA SER A 23 1.03 -14.11 9.47
C SER A 23 2.06 -13.03 9.20
N LEU A 24 1.68 -11.77 9.43
CA LEU A 24 2.54 -10.60 9.28
C LEU A 24 2.03 -9.44 10.14
N SER A 25 2.87 -8.45 10.33
CA SER A 25 2.48 -7.21 11.00
C SER A 25 3.17 -6.02 10.38
N VAL A 26 2.58 -4.84 10.51
CA VAL A 26 3.18 -3.56 10.16
C VAL A 26 2.82 -2.53 11.23
N ALA A 27 3.82 -1.77 11.66
CA ALA A 27 3.65 -0.68 12.63
C ALA A 27 3.45 0.67 11.92
N SER A 28 2.90 1.66 12.63
CA SER A 28 2.89 3.05 12.16
C SER A 28 4.33 3.54 11.95
N GLY A 29 4.60 4.25 10.84
CA GLY A 29 5.93 4.69 10.45
C GLY A 29 6.87 3.58 9.96
N GLU A 30 6.37 2.36 9.75
CA GLU A 30 7.12 1.25 9.15
C GLU A 30 6.72 1.03 7.69
N VAL A 31 7.69 0.75 6.84
CA VAL A 31 7.48 0.33 5.44
C VAL A 31 7.80 -1.15 5.31
N ILE A 32 6.81 -1.97 4.94
CA ILE A 32 7.03 -3.39 4.70
C ILE A 32 6.77 -3.79 3.24
N GLY A 33 7.56 -4.74 2.75
CA GLY A 33 7.37 -5.38 1.45
C GLY A 33 6.71 -6.74 1.58
N LEU A 34 5.67 -7.02 0.78
CA LEU A 34 5.07 -8.35 0.62
C LEU A 34 5.48 -8.90 -0.74
N LEU A 35 6.56 -9.69 -0.78
CA LEU A 35 7.27 -10.10 -1.97
C LEU A 35 7.20 -11.62 -2.18
N GLY A 36 7.66 -12.10 -3.34
CA GLY A 36 7.73 -13.52 -3.67
C GLY A 36 7.43 -13.79 -5.15
N PRO A 37 7.60 -15.02 -5.62
CA PRO A 37 7.39 -15.39 -7.02
C PRO A 37 5.93 -15.25 -7.47
N ASN A 38 5.72 -15.29 -8.80
CA ASN A 38 4.37 -15.28 -9.37
C ASN A 38 3.58 -16.50 -8.93
N GLY A 39 2.31 -16.30 -8.56
CA GLY A 39 1.44 -17.36 -8.07
C GLY A 39 1.68 -17.79 -6.62
N ALA A 40 2.59 -17.15 -5.88
CA ALA A 40 2.89 -17.45 -4.48
C ALA A 40 1.74 -17.12 -3.50
N GLY A 41 0.72 -16.36 -3.92
CA GLY A 41 -0.41 -15.97 -3.07
C GLY A 41 -0.36 -14.52 -2.56
N LYS A 42 0.66 -13.73 -2.94
CA LYS A 42 0.84 -12.32 -2.52
C LYS A 42 -0.42 -11.47 -2.71
N THR A 43 -0.89 -11.33 -3.95
CA THR A 43 -2.06 -10.53 -4.30
C THR A 43 -3.32 -10.98 -3.55
N THR A 44 -3.50 -12.29 -3.39
CA THR A 44 -4.63 -12.82 -2.61
C THR A 44 -4.52 -12.43 -1.14
N CYS A 45 -3.34 -12.57 -0.54
CA CYS A 45 -3.08 -12.14 0.84
C CYS A 45 -3.32 -10.64 1.00
N PHE A 46 -2.74 -9.84 0.13
CA PHE A 46 -2.89 -8.39 0.09
C PHE A 46 -4.36 -7.98 -0.02
N TYR A 47 -5.13 -8.59 -0.93
CA TYR A 47 -6.55 -8.29 -1.11
C TYR A 47 -7.44 -8.76 0.06
N MET A 48 -7.03 -9.79 0.79
CA MET A 48 -7.70 -10.15 2.06
C MET A 48 -7.49 -9.05 3.10
N ILE A 49 -6.28 -8.49 3.21
CA ILE A 49 -5.97 -7.40 4.15
C ILE A 49 -6.71 -6.11 3.76
N VAL A 50 -6.79 -5.79 2.47
CA VAL A 50 -7.56 -4.64 1.95
C VAL A 50 -9.08 -4.81 2.19
N GLY A 51 -9.59 -6.05 2.19
CA GLY A 51 -11.02 -6.35 2.29
C GLY A 51 -11.73 -6.50 0.94
N LEU A 52 -10.97 -6.70 -0.15
CA LEU A 52 -11.49 -7.03 -1.48
C LEU A 52 -11.79 -8.53 -1.63
N VAL A 53 -11.08 -9.38 -0.88
CA VAL A 53 -11.27 -10.83 -0.84
C VAL A 53 -11.54 -11.26 0.59
N ALA A 54 -12.62 -12.01 0.83
CA ALA A 54 -12.89 -12.56 2.15
C ALA A 54 -11.89 -13.69 2.48
N THR A 55 -11.34 -13.68 3.70
CA THR A 55 -10.54 -14.79 4.23
C THR A 55 -11.42 -15.97 4.61
N ASP A 56 -10.90 -17.19 4.46
CA ASP A 56 -11.61 -18.41 4.88
C ASP A 56 -11.25 -18.79 6.34
N ALA A 57 -10.07 -18.35 6.83
CA ALA A 57 -9.65 -18.47 8.23
C ALA A 57 -8.55 -17.48 8.55
N GLY A 58 -8.22 -17.31 9.83
CA GLY A 58 -7.29 -16.32 10.35
C GLY A 58 -7.96 -15.01 10.71
N SER A 59 -7.20 -14.06 11.22
CA SER A 59 -7.68 -12.74 11.64
C SER A 59 -6.85 -11.60 11.04
N ILE A 60 -7.48 -10.44 10.95
CA ILE A 60 -6.88 -9.17 10.55
C ILE A 60 -7.33 -8.14 11.57
N GLU A 61 -6.39 -7.54 12.28
CA GLU A 61 -6.68 -6.62 13.37
C GLU A 61 -5.91 -5.30 13.21
N LEU A 62 -6.57 -4.22 13.56
CA LEU A 62 -5.99 -2.88 13.64
C LEU A 62 -6.10 -2.36 15.07
N ASP A 63 -4.99 -2.31 15.80
CA ASP A 63 -4.94 -1.93 17.23
C ASP A 63 -5.90 -2.75 18.10
N GLY A 64 -6.05 -4.05 17.80
CA GLY A 64 -6.95 -4.97 18.49
C GLY A 64 -8.39 -4.93 18.02
N GLU A 65 -8.76 -4.08 17.07
CA GLU A 65 -10.07 -4.08 16.43
C GLU A 65 -10.09 -5.08 15.26
N ASP A 66 -11.03 -6.02 15.29
CA ASP A 66 -11.17 -7.07 14.29
C ASP A 66 -11.73 -6.52 12.97
N LEU A 67 -10.91 -6.48 11.94
CA LEU A 67 -11.27 -6.09 10.57
C LEU A 67 -11.66 -7.29 9.69
N THR A 68 -11.49 -8.51 10.16
CA THR A 68 -11.49 -9.74 9.34
C THR A 68 -12.66 -9.84 8.39
N ARG A 69 -13.86 -9.49 8.84
CA ARG A 69 -15.09 -9.54 8.05
C ARG A 69 -15.60 -8.18 7.58
N MET A 70 -14.88 -7.10 7.90
CA MET A 70 -15.29 -5.76 7.50
C MET A 70 -15.05 -5.54 6.01
N PRO A 71 -15.99 -4.90 5.29
CA PRO A 71 -15.79 -4.51 3.91
C PRO A 71 -14.78 -3.36 3.81
N ILE A 72 -14.16 -3.17 2.63
CA ILE A 72 -13.12 -2.18 2.39
C ILE A 72 -13.46 -0.77 2.89
N HIS A 73 -14.69 -0.29 2.68
CA HIS A 73 -15.10 1.06 3.12
C HIS A 73 -15.15 1.21 4.65
N ALA A 74 -15.46 0.15 5.39
CA ALA A 74 -15.43 0.16 6.85
C ALA A 74 -13.98 0.18 7.36
N ARG A 75 -13.09 -0.62 6.74
CA ARG A 75 -11.64 -0.59 7.03
C ARG A 75 -11.03 0.78 6.74
N ALA A 76 -11.46 1.45 5.65
CA ALA A 76 -11.00 2.79 5.32
C ALA A 76 -11.36 3.81 6.41
N ARG A 77 -12.57 3.73 7.00
CA ARG A 77 -12.98 4.59 8.13
C ARG A 77 -12.16 4.36 9.40
N LEU A 78 -11.60 3.16 9.56
CA LEU A 78 -10.70 2.82 10.66
C LEU A 78 -9.24 3.19 10.38
N GLY A 79 -8.96 3.76 9.21
CA GLY A 79 -7.65 4.27 8.84
C GLY A 79 -6.79 3.32 7.99
N LEU A 80 -7.39 2.33 7.30
CA LEU A 80 -6.70 1.45 6.36
C LEU A 80 -7.02 1.88 4.92
N SER A 81 -6.11 2.60 4.28
CA SER A 81 -6.26 3.08 2.91
C SER A 81 -5.63 2.13 1.89
N TYR A 82 -6.17 2.11 0.68
CA TYR A 82 -5.69 1.29 -0.42
C TYR A 82 -5.48 2.10 -1.70
N LEU A 83 -4.30 1.99 -2.29
CA LEU A 83 -3.99 2.53 -3.61
C LEU A 83 -3.77 1.39 -4.61
N PRO A 84 -4.69 1.20 -5.57
CA PRO A 84 -4.57 0.17 -6.59
C PRO A 84 -3.41 0.46 -7.57
N GLN A 85 -3.00 -0.59 -8.30
CA GLN A 85 -2.08 -0.47 -9.42
C GLN A 85 -2.65 0.39 -10.54
N GLU A 86 -3.93 0.18 -10.88
CA GLU A 86 -4.62 0.95 -11.89
C GLU A 86 -4.98 2.37 -11.40
N ALA A 87 -4.94 3.33 -12.33
CA ALA A 87 -5.27 4.72 -12.01
C ALA A 87 -6.71 4.85 -11.48
N SER A 88 -6.81 5.36 -10.25
CA SER A 88 -8.08 5.53 -9.52
C SER A 88 -8.62 6.97 -9.52
N ILE A 89 -7.95 7.87 -10.23
CA ILE A 89 -8.31 9.30 -10.28
C ILE A 89 -9.68 9.54 -10.93
N PHE A 90 -10.44 10.49 -10.43
CA PHE A 90 -11.69 10.94 -11.04
C PHE A 90 -11.40 11.81 -12.26
N ARG A 91 -11.38 11.19 -13.43
CA ARG A 91 -10.89 11.77 -14.70
C ARG A 91 -11.57 13.08 -15.11
N LYS A 92 -12.86 13.27 -14.75
CA LYS A 92 -13.65 14.45 -15.12
C LYS A 92 -13.52 15.61 -14.16
N LEU A 93 -12.80 15.44 -13.04
CA LEU A 93 -12.61 16.43 -12.02
C LEU A 93 -11.22 17.08 -12.15
N SER A 94 -11.06 18.30 -11.62
CA SER A 94 -9.75 18.93 -11.44
C SER A 94 -8.96 18.23 -10.33
N VAL A 95 -7.70 18.60 -10.17
CA VAL A 95 -6.85 18.12 -9.06
C VAL A 95 -7.49 18.46 -7.71
N ALA A 96 -7.86 19.72 -7.50
CA ALA A 96 -8.52 20.16 -6.27
C ALA A 96 -9.82 19.40 -6.03
N GLN A 97 -10.67 19.28 -7.05
CA GLN A 97 -11.95 18.57 -6.93
C GLN A 97 -11.77 17.07 -6.60
N ASN A 98 -10.71 16.44 -7.08
CA ASN A 98 -10.39 15.05 -6.73
C ASN A 98 -10.15 14.85 -5.23
N VAL A 99 -9.40 15.77 -4.60
CA VAL A 99 -9.10 15.73 -3.16
C VAL A 99 -10.31 16.19 -2.36
N GLN A 100 -10.95 17.29 -2.76
CA GLN A 100 -12.11 17.87 -2.11
C GLN A 100 -13.26 16.86 -2.00
N ALA A 101 -13.54 16.09 -3.06
CA ALA A 101 -14.60 15.08 -3.05
C ALA A 101 -14.43 14.02 -1.94
N ILE A 102 -13.20 13.75 -1.50
CA ILE A 102 -12.94 12.84 -0.38
C ILE A 102 -13.06 13.58 0.96
N LEU A 103 -12.62 14.84 1.04
CA LEU A 103 -12.75 15.65 2.24
C LEU A 103 -14.22 15.92 2.59
N GLU A 104 -15.08 16.13 1.60
CA GLU A 104 -16.53 16.31 1.78
C GLU A 104 -17.25 15.09 2.36
N LEU A 105 -16.63 13.90 2.28
CA LEU A 105 -17.14 12.68 2.93
C LEU A 105 -16.76 12.58 4.41
N GLN A 106 -15.88 13.48 4.89
CA GLN A 106 -15.51 13.56 6.29
C GLN A 106 -16.48 14.48 7.05
N ASP A 107 -16.63 14.25 8.34
CA ASP A 107 -17.46 15.10 9.21
C ASP A 107 -16.66 16.34 9.68
N ILE A 108 -16.40 17.26 8.73
CA ILE A 108 -15.63 18.49 8.92
C ILE A 108 -16.33 19.66 8.21
N ASP A 109 -16.11 20.90 8.70
CA ASP A 109 -16.72 22.08 8.11
C ASP A 109 -16.00 22.56 6.83
N ALA A 110 -16.58 23.55 6.15
CA ALA A 110 -16.08 24.06 4.88
C ALA A 110 -14.69 24.72 4.99
N ASP A 111 -14.40 25.39 6.10
CA ASP A 111 -13.12 26.05 6.33
C ASP A 111 -12.01 25.01 6.56
N GLU A 112 -12.30 23.96 7.32
CA GLU A 112 -11.38 22.83 7.51
C GLU A 112 -11.15 22.07 6.19
N ILE A 113 -12.19 21.89 5.35
CA ILE A 113 -12.03 21.29 4.00
C ILE A 113 -11.05 22.13 3.17
N ALA A 114 -11.22 23.45 3.12
CA ALA A 114 -10.37 24.35 2.35
C ALA A 114 -8.91 24.30 2.84
N ASN A 115 -8.71 24.41 4.15
CA ASN A 115 -7.38 24.37 4.76
C ASN A 115 -6.66 23.04 4.50
N ARG A 116 -7.36 21.92 4.66
CA ARG A 116 -6.79 20.59 4.44
C ARG A 116 -6.51 20.32 2.96
N LEU A 117 -7.38 20.80 2.07
CA LEU A 117 -7.13 20.72 0.64
C LEU A 117 -5.82 21.42 0.27
N ASP A 118 -5.63 22.66 0.71
CA ASP A 118 -4.44 23.45 0.41
C ASP A 118 -3.18 22.79 0.97
N ALA A 119 -3.23 22.33 2.22
CA ALA A 119 -2.11 21.60 2.85
C ALA A 119 -1.74 20.32 2.09
N LEU A 120 -2.73 19.52 1.67
CA LEU A 120 -2.46 18.28 0.92
C LEU A 120 -1.87 18.53 -0.47
N LEU A 121 -2.29 19.59 -1.15
CA LEU A 121 -1.73 19.98 -2.45
C LEU A 121 -0.29 20.49 -2.30
N GLU A 122 0.02 21.23 -1.24
CA GLU A 122 1.36 21.70 -0.92
C GLU A 122 2.29 20.55 -0.53
N ASP A 123 1.88 19.69 0.39
CA ASP A 123 2.59 18.51 0.87
C ASP A 123 3.08 17.62 -0.27
N LEU A 124 2.25 17.45 -1.30
CA LEU A 124 2.60 16.63 -2.46
C LEU A 124 3.13 17.45 -3.65
N SER A 125 3.41 18.75 -3.44
CA SER A 125 3.98 19.64 -4.46
C SER A 125 3.15 19.70 -5.75
N ILE A 126 1.81 19.72 -5.64
CA ILE A 126 0.85 19.77 -6.75
C ILE A 126 -0.06 20.99 -6.70
N SER A 127 0.23 22.00 -5.86
CA SER A 127 -0.57 23.22 -5.75
C SER A 127 -0.66 23.99 -7.09
N HIS A 128 0.40 23.96 -7.89
CA HIS A 128 0.44 24.60 -9.21
C HIS A 128 -0.50 23.91 -10.24
N LEU A 129 -0.98 22.70 -9.94
CA LEU A 129 -1.91 21.92 -10.76
C LEU A 129 -3.35 21.99 -10.26
N ARG A 130 -3.65 22.82 -9.26
CA ARG A 130 -4.94 22.87 -8.55
C ARG A 130 -6.15 22.75 -9.47
N ASP A 131 -6.17 23.56 -10.52
CA ASP A 131 -7.29 23.67 -11.47
C ASP A 131 -7.09 22.82 -12.73
N ALA A 132 -5.96 22.13 -12.85
CA ALA A 132 -5.69 21.27 -13.99
C ALA A 132 -6.66 20.08 -14.04
N SER A 133 -7.07 19.71 -15.24
CA SER A 133 -7.91 18.53 -15.46
C SER A 133 -7.12 17.26 -15.16
N ALA A 134 -7.72 16.33 -14.43
CA ALA A 134 -7.08 15.05 -14.11
C ALA A 134 -6.64 14.24 -15.33
N VAL A 135 -7.26 14.45 -16.49
CA VAL A 135 -6.90 13.78 -17.75
C VAL A 135 -5.56 14.27 -18.30
N SER A 136 -5.19 15.53 -18.04
CA SER A 136 -3.95 16.14 -18.57
C SER A 136 -2.69 15.82 -17.76
N LEU A 137 -2.83 15.16 -16.62
CA LEU A 137 -1.72 14.88 -15.72
C LEU A 137 -0.77 13.79 -16.26
N SER A 138 0.51 13.99 -16.07
CA SER A 138 1.52 12.93 -16.21
C SER A 138 1.28 11.79 -15.21
N GLY A 139 1.94 10.65 -15.41
CA GLY A 139 1.83 9.51 -14.50
C GLY A 139 2.21 9.84 -13.05
N GLY A 140 3.31 10.57 -12.87
CA GLY A 140 3.79 10.98 -11.54
C GLY A 140 2.85 11.99 -10.85
N GLU A 141 2.39 13.01 -11.57
CA GLU A 141 1.42 13.99 -11.04
C GLU A 141 0.11 13.31 -10.64
N ARG A 142 -0.39 12.41 -11.48
CA ARG A 142 -1.59 11.61 -11.19
C ARG A 142 -1.43 10.81 -9.90
N ARG A 143 -0.27 10.14 -9.73
CA ARG A 143 0.01 9.35 -8.53
C ARG A 143 0.04 10.21 -7.28
N ARG A 144 0.57 11.43 -7.36
CA ARG A 144 0.55 12.40 -6.25
C ARG A 144 -0.88 12.79 -5.87
N VAL A 145 -1.76 13.02 -6.85
CA VAL A 145 -3.19 13.32 -6.59
C VAL A 145 -3.90 12.13 -5.95
N GLU A 146 -3.64 10.91 -6.39
CA GLU A 146 -4.21 9.70 -5.79
C GLU A 146 -3.78 9.52 -4.34
N ILE A 147 -2.52 9.84 -4.02
CA ILE A 147 -2.00 9.81 -2.66
C ILE A 147 -2.61 10.95 -1.82
N ALA A 148 -2.77 12.17 -2.37
CA ALA A 148 -3.47 13.27 -1.70
C ALA A 148 -4.90 12.85 -1.30
N ARG A 149 -5.60 12.16 -2.20
CA ARG A 149 -6.93 11.59 -1.91
C ARG A 149 -6.90 10.56 -0.79
N ALA A 150 -5.90 9.68 -0.79
CA ALA A 150 -5.74 8.69 0.27
C ALA A 150 -5.48 9.38 1.62
N LEU A 151 -4.60 10.38 1.65
CA LEU A 151 -4.28 11.17 2.85
C LEU A 151 -5.46 12.01 3.36
N ALA A 152 -6.40 12.39 2.50
CA ALA A 152 -7.62 13.13 2.88
C ALA A 152 -8.44 12.40 3.95
N THR A 153 -8.36 11.06 4.00
CA THR A 153 -9.04 10.24 5.04
C THR A 153 -8.26 10.12 6.34
N ARG A 154 -7.07 10.73 6.48
CA ARG A 154 -6.14 10.58 7.63
C ARG A 154 -5.84 9.11 7.95
N PRO A 155 -5.30 8.34 6.99
CA PRO A 155 -5.06 6.92 7.20
C PRO A 155 -3.94 6.71 8.22
N ARG A 156 -4.05 5.61 8.99
CA ARG A 156 -2.96 5.09 9.82
C ARG A 156 -2.05 4.14 9.02
N PHE A 157 -2.62 3.48 8.01
CA PHE A 157 -1.92 2.56 7.12
C PHE A 157 -2.34 2.78 5.66
N ILE A 158 -1.38 2.69 4.75
CA ILE A 158 -1.61 2.73 3.30
C ILE A 158 -1.04 1.46 2.67
N LEU A 159 -1.89 0.75 1.93
CA LEU A 159 -1.51 -0.42 1.15
C LEU A 159 -1.33 -0.02 -0.31
N LEU A 160 -0.12 -0.21 -0.85
CA LEU A 160 0.27 0.13 -2.22
C LEU A 160 0.40 -1.14 -3.06
N ASP A 161 -0.45 -1.27 -4.08
CA ASP A 161 -0.45 -2.40 -5.00
C ASP A 161 0.39 -2.06 -6.23
N GLU A 162 1.52 -2.74 -6.39
CA GLU A 162 2.49 -2.60 -7.47
C GLU A 162 2.84 -1.13 -7.83
N PRO A 163 3.29 -0.30 -6.86
CA PRO A 163 3.53 1.11 -7.09
C PRO A 163 4.63 1.40 -8.11
N PHE A 164 5.53 0.46 -8.39
CA PHE A 164 6.64 0.61 -9.34
C PHE A 164 6.37 -0.06 -10.69
N ALA A 165 5.18 -0.64 -10.90
CA ALA A 165 4.88 -1.35 -12.13
C ALA A 165 4.70 -0.40 -13.32
N GLY A 166 5.47 -0.65 -14.40
CA GLY A 166 5.30 0.06 -15.67
C GLY A 166 5.68 1.53 -15.66
N ILE A 167 6.48 1.98 -14.69
CA ILE A 167 6.97 3.35 -14.60
C ILE A 167 8.46 3.44 -14.94
N ASP A 168 8.88 4.62 -15.39
CA ASP A 168 10.30 4.89 -15.69
C ASP A 168 11.14 5.09 -14.41
N PRO A 169 12.49 4.95 -14.49
CA PRO A 169 13.37 5.06 -13.32
C PRO A 169 13.30 6.40 -12.58
N ILE A 170 12.96 7.49 -13.28
CA ILE A 170 12.84 8.82 -12.64
C ILE A 170 11.57 8.84 -11.79
N ALA A 171 10.47 8.31 -12.30
CA ALA A 171 9.22 8.20 -11.57
C ALA A 171 9.31 7.25 -10.36
N VAL A 172 10.16 6.21 -10.41
CA VAL A 172 10.47 5.36 -9.25
C VAL A 172 10.98 6.18 -8.08
N LEU A 173 11.98 7.07 -8.33
CA LEU A 173 12.55 7.94 -7.28
C LEU A 173 11.49 8.86 -6.67
N ASP A 174 10.54 9.35 -7.46
CA ASP A 174 9.46 10.19 -6.95
C ASP A 174 8.51 9.40 -6.04
N ILE A 175 8.18 8.16 -6.40
CA ILE A 175 7.35 7.30 -5.54
C ILE A 175 8.10 6.93 -4.26
N GLN A 176 9.40 6.65 -4.33
CA GLN A 176 10.22 6.38 -3.15
C GLN A 176 10.23 7.58 -2.18
N LYS A 177 10.36 8.81 -2.70
CA LYS A 177 10.25 10.03 -1.88
C LYS A 177 8.89 10.16 -1.20
N ILE A 178 7.81 9.84 -1.92
CA ILE A 178 6.46 9.87 -1.36
C ILE A 178 6.29 8.82 -0.26
N ILE A 179 6.84 7.61 -0.43
CA ILE A 179 6.80 6.58 0.60
C ILE A 179 7.59 7.02 1.83
N GLY A 180 8.77 7.65 1.66
CA GLY A 180 9.52 8.28 2.74
C GLY A 180 8.70 9.35 3.49
N PHE A 181 8.03 10.22 2.76
CA PHE A 181 7.12 11.23 3.32
C PHE A 181 5.96 10.61 4.12
N LEU A 182 5.37 9.50 3.66
CA LEU A 182 4.34 8.79 4.42
C LEU A 182 4.89 8.23 5.73
N LYS A 183 6.09 7.64 5.69
CA LYS A 183 6.79 7.10 6.86
C LYS A 183 7.10 8.18 7.90
N GLU A 184 7.61 9.35 7.46
CA GLU A 184 7.89 10.51 8.34
C GLU A 184 6.64 11.03 9.04
N ARG A 185 5.45 10.81 8.47
CA ARG A 185 4.14 11.12 9.06
C ARG A 185 3.56 10.00 9.92
N GLU A 186 4.38 9.04 10.32
CA GLU A 186 3.97 7.90 11.15
C GLU A 186 2.88 7.03 10.50
N ILE A 187 2.77 7.05 9.16
CA ILE A 187 1.85 6.19 8.41
C ILE A 187 2.57 4.88 8.10
N GLY A 188 2.00 3.74 8.51
CA GLY A 188 2.51 2.43 8.14
C GLY A 188 2.22 2.15 6.66
N VAL A 189 3.19 1.61 5.93
CA VAL A 189 3.05 1.34 4.50
C VAL A 189 3.32 -0.13 4.22
N MET A 190 2.39 -0.79 3.50
CA MET A 190 2.58 -2.13 2.96
C MET A 190 2.63 -2.06 1.44
N ILE A 191 3.67 -2.63 0.85
CA ILE A 191 3.90 -2.64 -0.59
C ILE A 191 3.91 -4.06 -1.11
N THR A 192 3.20 -4.33 -2.20
CA THR A 192 3.44 -5.51 -3.03
C THR A 192 3.90 -5.08 -4.41
N ASP A 193 5.00 -5.65 -4.92
CA ASP A 193 5.54 -5.29 -6.23
C ASP A 193 6.34 -6.44 -6.83
N HIS A 194 6.56 -6.39 -8.14
CA HIS A 194 7.45 -7.27 -8.87
C HIS A 194 8.89 -6.71 -8.94
N ASN A 195 9.06 -5.42 -8.76
CA ASN A 195 10.36 -4.74 -8.69
C ASN A 195 11.01 -4.92 -7.31
N VAL A 196 11.61 -6.09 -7.11
CA VAL A 196 12.17 -6.49 -5.81
C VAL A 196 13.22 -5.53 -5.30
N ARG A 197 14.12 -5.08 -6.19
CA ARG A 197 15.22 -4.16 -5.83
C ARG A 197 14.69 -2.84 -5.32
N GLU A 198 13.76 -2.23 -6.05
CA GLU A 198 13.17 -0.94 -5.70
C GLU A 198 12.39 -1.03 -4.39
N THR A 199 11.67 -2.14 -4.21
CA THR A 199 10.89 -2.38 -2.99
C THR A 199 11.78 -2.63 -1.78
N LEU A 200 12.77 -3.52 -1.88
CA LEU A 200 13.71 -3.78 -0.78
C LEU A 200 14.53 -2.54 -0.42
N GLY A 201 14.84 -1.68 -1.41
CA GLY A 201 15.61 -0.45 -1.19
C GLY A 201 14.91 0.60 -0.30
N ILE A 202 13.60 0.48 -0.09
CA ILE A 202 12.81 1.43 0.73
C ILE A 202 12.10 0.80 1.92
N CYS A 203 12.08 -0.53 2.00
CA CYS A 203 11.44 -1.23 3.11
C CYS A 203 12.33 -1.29 4.35
N ASP A 204 11.72 -1.19 5.53
CA ASP A 204 12.38 -1.52 6.79
C ASP A 204 12.44 -3.03 6.98
N ARG A 205 11.42 -3.73 6.50
CA ARG A 205 11.28 -5.18 6.61
C ARG A 205 10.50 -5.74 5.42
N ALA A 206 10.75 -6.99 5.07
CA ALA A 206 9.99 -7.67 4.03
C ALA A 206 9.55 -9.08 4.47
N TYR A 207 8.42 -9.50 3.90
CA TYR A 207 7.89 -10.87 3.99
C TYR A 207 7.94 -11.50 2.61
N ILE A 208 8.62 -12.63 2.51
CA ILE A 208 8.69 -13.39 1.27
C ILE A 208 7.65 -14.51 1.32
N ILE A 209 6.65 -14.41 0.45
CA ILE A 209 5.62 -15.44 0.31
C ILE A 209 6.05 -16.44 -0.76
N ASN A 210 5.98 -17.72 -0.42
CA ASN A 210 6.11 -18.81 -1.37
C ASN A 210 5.10 -19.92 -1.05
N ASP A 211 4.43 -20.43 -2.08
CA ASP A 211 3.40 -21.46 -1.94
C ASP A 211 2.37 -21.18 -0.82
N GLY A 212 1.90 -19.92 -0.76
CA GLY A 212 0.88 -19.49 0.20
C GLY A 212 1.32 -19.45 1.67
N ARG A 213 2.63 -19.42 1.95
CA ARG A 213 3.23 -19.35 3.29
C ARG A 213 4.31 -18.29 3.34
N VAL A 214 4.61 -17.77 4.51
CA VAL A 214 5.80 -16.94 4.72
C VAL A 214 7.03 -17.85 4.69
N LEU A 215 7.86 -17.69 3.66
CA LEU A 215 9.14 -18.39 3.53
C LEU A 215 10.23 -17.78 4.40
N ALA A 216 10.27 -16.46 4.44
CA ALA A 216 11.20 -15.68 5.25
C ALA A 216 10.62 -14.30 5.56
N SER A 217 11.06 -13.71 6.66
CA SER A 217 10.79 -12.30 7.00
C SER A 217 12.02 -11.73 7.70
N GLY A 218 12.29 -10.44 7.47
CA GLY A 218 13.44 -9.75 8.06
C GLY A 218 13.75 -8.44 7.34
N THR A 219 14.86 -7.82 7.72
CA THR A 219 15.41 -6.65 7.03
C THR A 219 15.78 -6.97 5.58
N PRO A 220 15.92 -5.97 4.71
CA PRO A 220 16.37 -6.19 3.33
C PRO A 220 17.66 -7.02 3.23
N ASP A 221 18.63 -6.76 4.09
CA ASP A 221 19.90 -7.53 4.11
C ASP A 221 19.66 -9.00 4.49
N GLU A 222 18.88 -9.27 5.54
CA GLU A 222 18.54 -10.65 5.93
C GLU A 222 17.82 -11.40 4.79
N ILE A 223 16.94 -10.73 4.06
CA ILE A 223 16.23 -11.31 2.90
C ILE A 223 17.19 -11.62 1.76
N VAL A 224 18.08 -10.68 1.42
CA VAL A 224 19.03 -10.84 0.30
C VAL A 224 20.05 -11.95 0.55
N TYR A 225 20.47 -12.16 1.80
CA TYR A 225 21.42 -13.21 2.17
C TYR A 225 20.75 -14.53 2.54
N ASN A 226 19.43 -14.62 2.57
CA ASN A 226 18.71 -15.85 2.88
C ASN A 226 18.83 -16.87 1.72
N GLU A 227 19.47 -18.00 1.96
CA GLU A 227 19.71 -19.04 0.95
C GLU A 227 18.41 -19.58 0.31
N SER A 228 17.36 -19.79 1.10
CA SER A 228 16.08 -20.28 0.63
C SER A 228 15.40 -19.26 -0.28
N VAL A 229 15.47 -17.97 0.07
CA VAL A 229 14.92 -16.87 -0.73
C VAL A 229 15.68 -16.72 -2.05
N ARG A 230 17.01 -16.79 -2.00
CA ARG A 230 17.86 -16.75 -3.21
C ARG A 230 17.53 -17.88 -4.16
N LYS A 231 17.42 -19.09 -3.66
CA LYS A 231 17.13 -20.28 -4.46
C LYS A 231 15.76 -20.24 -5.14
N VAL A 232 14.73 -19.69 -4.47
CA VAL A 232 13.34 -19.76 -4.93
C VAL A 232 12.91 -18.49 -5.67
N TYR A 233 13.51 -17.34 -5.35
CA TYR A 233 12.96 -16.06 -5.79
C TYR A 233 13.99 -15.08 -6.38
N LEU A 234 15.09 -14.78 -5.66
CA LEU A 234 16.02 -13.73 -6.07
C LEU A 234 17.04 -14.18 -7.12
N GLY A 235 17.44 -15.46 -7.11
CA GLY A 235 18.57 -15.96 -7.86
C GLY A 235 19.92 -15.73 -7.15
N GLU A 236 20.93 -16.50 -7.53
CA GLU A 236 22.24 -16.52 -6.84
C GLU A 236 23.03 -15.21 -6.99
N HIS A 237 22.81 -14.45 -8.06
CA HIS A 237 23.56 -13.24 -8.39
C HIS A 237 22.83 -11.94 -8.01
N PHE A 238 21.70 -12.02 -7.34
CA PHE A 238 20.96 -10.81 -6.92
C PHE A 238 21.77 -9.97 -5.94
N ARG A 239 21.78 -8.64 -6.18
CA ARG A 239 22.37 -7.60 -5.31
C ARG A 239 21.42 -6.41 -5.25
N LEU A 240 21.31 -5.78 -4.10
CA LEU A 240 20.64 -4.48 -3.91
C LEU A 240 21.43 -3.34 -4.57
#